data_f7aec1ef4fc29420e5ecd47fa29c4752
#
_entry.id   f7aec1ef4fc29420e5ecd47fa29c4752
#
_cell.length_a   1.000
_cell.length_b   1.000
_cell.length_c   1.000
_cell.angle_alpha   90.00
_cell.angle_beta   90.00
_cell.angle_gamma   90.00
#
_symmetry.space_group_name_H-M   'P 1'
#
loop_
_entity.id
_entity.type
_entity.pdbx_description
1 polymer ?
#
loop_
_entity_poly.entity_id
_entity_poly.type
_entity_poly.pdbx_seq_one_letter_code
_entity_poly.pdbx_strand_id
1 'polypeptide(L)'
;MNLVIVESPAKAKTINKYLGKDYLVLASYGHIRDLPSKNGSVDPENKFQMEWEIDSFSKKYLKEITNAAEDSDKIILATDPDREGEAIAWHVKEVLDKKKLLKDKHLERVVFNEITKKAILDAIKNPREIHLPLVEAYLARRALDYLVGFNISPILWTKLPGSKSAGRVQSVALKLITEREKEIELFKPEEYWTLTSDFTNKDNKNIFSKLSLFNGEK
;
A
#
# COMPACT_ATOMS: atom_id res chain seq x y z
N MET A 1 14.00 -16.08 21.46
CA MET A 1 12.97 -15.00 21.36
C MET A 1 12.44 -14.94 19.93
N ASN A 2 11.13 -14.68 19.71
CA ASN A 2 10.56 -14.60 18.37
C ASN A 2 10.51 -13.14 17.90
N LEU A 3 11.05 -12.84 16.73
CA LEU A 3 10.98 -11.52 16.10
C LEU A 3 9.79 -11.48 15.14
N VAL A 4 8.90 -10.51 15.31
CA VAL A 4 7.78 -10.25 14.38
C VAL A 4 8.03 -8.91 13.69
N ILE A 5 7.97 -8.91 12.36
CA ILE A 5 8.21 -7.71 11.55
C ILE A 5 6.91 -7.33 10.82
N VAL A 6 6.47 -6.10 11.04
CA VAL A 6 5.28 -5.50 10.43
C VAL A 6 5.66 -4.25 9.65
N GLU A 7 4.77 -3.72 8.82
CA GLU A 7 5.07 -2.53 8.00
C GLU A 7 4.93 -1.20 8.77
N SER A 8 4.11 -1.14 9.84
CA SER A 8 3.82 0.14 10.51
C SER A 8 3.98 0.09 12.03
N PRO A 9 4.42 1.20 12.67
CA PRO A 9 4.60 1.28 14.12
C PRO A 9 3.27 1.15 14.88
N ALA A 10 2.16 1.57 14.30
CA ALA A 10 0.84 1.42 14.90
C ALA A 10 0.46 -0.06 15.04
N LYS A 11 0.71 -0.87 14.00
CA LYS A 11 0.53 -2.33 14.04
C LYS A 11 1.48 -2.96 15.04
N ALA A 12 2.76 -2.58 15.04
CA ALA A 12 3.74 -3.11 15.99
C ALA A 12 3.28 -2.93 17.44
N LYS A 13 2.84 -1.72 17.81
CA LYS A 13 2.34 -1.40 19.16
C LYS A 13 1.15 -2.26 19.56
N THR A 14 0.20 -2.47 18.64
CA THR A 14 -1.01 -3.25 18.92
C THR A 14 -0.73 -4.74 19.01
N ILE A 15 0.03 -5.28 18.07
CA ILE A 15 0.36 -6.71 18.00
C ILE A 15 1.24 -7.13 19.19
N ASN A 16 2.18 -6.28 19.58
CA ASN A 16 3.04 -6.54 20.75
C ASN A 16 2.22 -6.73 22.04
N LYS A 17 1.11 -5.99 22.23
CA LYS A 17 0.21 -6.16 23.36
C LYS A 17 -0.51 -7.53 23.37
N TYR A 18 -0.74 -8.11 22.18
CA TYR A 18 -1.47 -9.36 22.03
C TYR A 18 -0.58 -10.60 22.16
N LEU A 19 0.70 -10.50 21.74
CA LEU A 19 1.61 -11.63 21.68
C LEU A 19 2.37 -11.90 23.00
N GLY A 20 2.54 -10.87 23.85
CA GLY A 20 3.21 -11.03 25.13
C GLY A 20 4.75 -11.01 25.03
N LYS A 21 5.42 -11.47 26.12
CA LYS A 21 6.87 -11.26 26.35
C LYS A 21 7.79 -12.12 25.50
N ASP A 22 7.28 -13.20 24.89
CA ASP A 22 8.08 -14.12 24.07
C ASP A 22 8.32 -13.60 22.66
N TYR A 23 7.70 -12.47 22.32
CA TYR A 23 7.75 -11.84 21.01
C TYR A 23 8.24 -10.41 21.10
N LEU A 24 9.15 -10.07 20.20
CA LEU A 24 9.54 -8.67 19.91
C LEU A 24 8.92 -8.27 18.58
N VAL A 25 8.08 -7.23 18.58
CA VAL A 25 7.43 -6.74 17.37
C VAL A 25 8.06 -5.43 16.93
N LEU A 26 8.67 -5.42 15.74
CA LEU A 26 9.30 -4.26 15.13
C LEU A 26 8.61 -3.86 13.84
N ALA A 27 8.69 -2.58 13.49
CA ALA A 27 8.16 -2.06 12.24
C ALA A 27 9.26 -1.75 11.24
N SER A 28 9.03 -2.05 9.95
CA SER A 28 9.91 -1.64 8.84
C SER A 28 9.70 -0.19 8.40
N TYR A 29 8.56 0.42 8.78
CA TYR A 29 8.12 1.75 8.34
C TYR A 29 7.91 1.82 6.82
N GLY A 30 7.34 0.78 6.23
CA GLY A 30 7.12 0.62 4.80
C GLY A 30 8.26 -0.13 4.12
N HIS A 31 8.55 0.24 2.87
CA HIS A 31 9.63 -0.37 2.11
C HIS A 31 11.00 0.01 2.65
N ILE A 32 11.87 -0.99 2.82
CA ILE A 32 13.26 -0.79 3.31
C ILE A 32 14.27 -0.61 2.19
N ARG A 33 13.90 -0.94 0.95
CA ARG A 33 14.71 -0.77 -0.27
C ARG A 33 13.84 -0.16 -1.35
N ASP A 34 14.47 0.65 -2.20
CA ASP A 34 13.86 1.15 -3.43
C ASP A 34 14.88 1.19 -4.57
N LEU A 35 14.41 1.47 -5.80
CA LEU A 35 15.26 1.69 -6.94
C LEU A 35 15.99 3.03 -6.80
N PRO A 36 17.32 3.09 -7.02
CA PRO A 36 18.04 4.34 -7.06
C PRO A 36 17.42 5.33 -8.06
N SER A 37 17.35 6.61 -7.69
CA SER A 37 16.82 7.67 -8.56
C SER A 37 17.85 8.09 -9.63
N LYS A 38 18.41 7.12 -10.33
CA LYS A 38 19.36 7.30 -11.45
C LYS A 38 18.91 6.50 -12.66
N ASN A 39 19.31 6.89 -13.86
CA ASN A 39 19.03 6.09 -15.05
C ASN A 39 19.75 4.73 -14.98
N GLY A 40 19.10 3.68 -15.50
CA GLY A 40 19.66 2.33 -15.55
C GLY A 40 19.41 1.47 -14.32
N SER A 41 18.63 1.93 -13.31
CA SER A 41 18.28 1.08 -12.15
C SER A 41 17.35 -0.07 -12.49
N VAL A 42 16.72 -0.04 -13.66
CA VAL A 42 16.01 -1.17 -14.28
C VAL A 42 16.62 -1.38 -15.65
N ASP A 43 17.09 -2.60 -15.95
CA ASP A 43 17.71 -2.96 -17.21
C ASP A 43 16.75 -3.80 -18.09
N PRO A 44 16.07 -3.20 -19.09
CA PRO A 44 15.13 -3.91 -19.95
C PRO A 44 15.79 -5.00 -20.81
N GLU A 45 17.06 -4.82 -21.19
CA GLU A 45 17.80 -5.75 -22.03
C GLU A 45 18.22 -7.01 -21.26
N ASN A 46 18.30 -6.91 -19.92
CA ASN A 46 18.69 -7.99 -19.04
C ASN A 46 17.48 -8.45 -18.17
N LYS A 47 16.39 -8.87 -18.81
CA LYS A 47 15.17 -9.39 -18.15
C LYS A 47 14.62 -8.48 -17.05
N PHE A 48 14.71 -7.16 -17.24
CA PHE A 48 14.29 -6.15 -16.28
C PHE A 48 14.98 -6.29 -14.91
N GLN A 49 16.25 -6.69 -14.89
CA GLN A 49 17.02 -6.74 -13.66
C GLN A 49 17.01 -5.38 -12.97
N MET A 50 16.80 -5.40 -11.66
CA MET A 50 16.65 -4.20 -10.83
C MET A 50 17.80 -4.04 -9.87
N GLU A 51 18.33 -2.82 -9.77
CA GLU A 51 19.25 -2.43 -8.70
C GLU A 51 18.42 -1.96 -7.49
N TRP A 52 18.80 -2.41 -6.30
CA TRP A 52 18.13 -2.05 -5.06
C TRP A 52 19.10 -1.36 -4.12
N GLU A 53 18.69 -0.21 -3.58
CA GLU A 53 19.39 0.45 -2.49
C GLU A 53 18.52 0.55 -1.23
N ILE A 54 19.17 0.59 -0.06
CA ILE A 54 18.47 0.80 1.21
C ILE A 54 18.19 2.29 1.33
N ASP A 55 16.92 2.63 1.46
CA ASP A 55 16.51 4.01 1.69
C ASP A 55 17.16 4.58 2.96
N SER A 56 17.59 5.83 2.89
CA SER A 56 18.30 6.51 3.98
C SER A 56 17.48 6.59 5.26
N PHE A 57 16.18 6.82 5.14
CA PHE A 57 15.24 6.86 6.26
C PHE A 57 15.07 5.47 6.90
N SER A 58 15.06 4.42 6.09
CA SER A 58 14.88 3.03 6.55
C SER A 58 16.11 2.43 7.22
N LYS A 59 17.32 3.01 7.04
CA LYS A 59 18.59 2.48 7.61
C LYS A 59 18.52 2.26 9.13
N LYS A 60 17.91 3.20 9.86
CA LYS A 60 17.78 3.11 11.32
C LYS A 60 16.93 1.90 11.73
N TYR A 61 15.76 1.77 11.15
CA TYR A 61 14.82 0.69 11.46
C TYR A 61 15.34 -0.67 11.01
N LEU A 62 16.00 -0.70 9.86
CA LEU A 62 16.66 -1.91 9.38
C LEU A 62 17.78 -2.35 10.34
N LYS A 63 18.52 -1.41 10.92
CA LYS A 63 19.53 -1.74 11.94
C LYS A 63 18.88 -2.35 13.19
N GLU A 64 17.76 -1.80 13.66
CA GLU A 64 17.00 -2.36 14.78
C GLU A 64 16.51 -3.79 14.47
N ILE A 65 15.95 -4.00 13.25
CA ILE A 65 15.49 -5.32 12.79
C ILE A 65 16.67 -6.31 12.68
N THR A 66 17.80 -5.89 12.12
CA THR A 66 18.97 -6.79 11.99
C THR A 66 19.56 -7.21 13.34
N ASN A 67 19.69 -6.26 14.29
CA ASN A 67 20.15 -6.59 15.64
C ASN A 67 19.19 -7.55 16.35
N ALA A 68 17.89 -7.29 16.27
CA ALA A 68 16.90 -8.18 16.85
C ALA A 68 16.88 -9.57 16.18
N ALA A 69 17.14 -9.61 14.86
CA ALA A 69 17.23 -10.87 14.13
C ALA A 69 18.43 -11.73 14.57
N GLU A 70 19.55 -11.11 14.98
CA GLU A 70 20.72 -11.83 15.51
C GLU A 70 20.37 -12.64 16.76
N ASP A 71 19.59 -12.05 17.66
CA ASP A 71 19.20 -12.60 18.96
C ASP A 71 17.92 -13.46 18.92
N SER A 72 17.36 -13.69 17.74
CA SER A 72 16.08 -14.39 17.58
C SER A 72 16.27 -15.76 16.97
N ASP A 73 15.52 -16.77 17.46
CA ASP A 73 15.49 -18.12 16.91
C ASP A 73 14.52 -18.22 15.73
N LYS A 74 13.48 -17.41 15.76
CA LYS A 74 12.40 -17.39 14.77
C LYS A 74 12.09 -15.97 14.32
N ILE A 75 11.93 -15.78 13.02
CA ILE A 75 11.57 -14.51 12.38
C ILE A 75 10.23 -14.68 11.67
N ILE A 76 9.27 -13.81 11.99
CA ILE A 76 7.92 -13.84 11.45
C ILE A 76 7.67 -12.55 10.69
N LEU A 77 7.43 -12.68 9.39
CA LEU A 77 7.07 -11.55 8.52
C LEU A 77 5.54 -11.42 8.52
N ALA A 78 5.03 -10.37 9.18
CA ALA A 78 3.61 -10.16 9.46
C ALA A 78 3.06 -8.87 8.83
N THR A 79 3.49 -8.59 7.60
CA THR A 79 3.02 -7.48 6.77
C THR A 79 1.67 -7.79 6.10
N ASP A 80 1.01 -6.81 5.49
CA ASP A 80 -0.30 -6.96 4.86
C ASP A 80 -0.36 -8.09 3.82
N PRO A 81 -1.55 -8.68 3.57
CA PRO A 81 -1.71 -9.79 2.63
C PRO A 81 -1.72 -9.37 1.15
N ASP A 82 -1.53 -8.09 0.84
CA ASP A 82 -1.48 -7.57 -0.51
C ASP A 82 -0.07 -7.63 -1.13
N ARG A 83 0.06 -7.22 -2.38
CA ARG A 83 1.34 -7.24 -3.10
C ARG A 83 2.39 -6.31 -2.47
N GLU A 84 1.98 -5.19 -1.86
CA GLU A 84 2.89 -4.27 -1.20
C GLU A 84 3.47 -4.91 0.07
N GLY A 85 2.61 -5.55 0.89
CA GLY A 85 3.04 -6.27 2.08
C GLY A 85 3.92 -7.49 1.74
N GLU A 86 3.61 -8.25 0.67
CA GLU A 86 4.47 -9.33 0.21
C GLU A 86 5.85 -8.83 -0.24
N ALA A 87 5.90 -7.70 -0.93
CA ALA A 87 7.17 -7.10 -1.35
C ALA A 87 7.99 -6.61 -0.16
N ILE A 88 7.36 -6.01 0.86
CA ILE A 88 8.05 -5.62 2.11
C ILE A 88 8.64 -6.85 2.79
N ALA A 89 7.85 -7.92 2.94
CA ALA A 89 8.32 -9.18 3.51
C ALA A 89 9.51 -9.76 2.73
N TRP A 90 9.41 -9.79 1.39
CA TRP A 90 10.48 -10.24 0.51
C TRP A 90 11.74 -9.37 0.64
N HIS A 91 11.62 -8.05 0.65
CA HIS A 91 12.75 -7.14 0.81
C HIS A 91 13.46 -7.33 2.15
N VAL A 92 12.70 -7.54 3.24
CA VAL A 92 13.28 -7.84 4.57
C VAL A 92 14.03 -9.16 4.52
N LYS A 93 13.42 -10.23 3.99
CA LYS A 93 14.08 -11.54 3.82
C LYS A 93 15.39 -11.39 3.06
N GLU A 94 15.39 -10.74 1.89
CA GLU A 94 16.57 -10.55 1.05
C GLU A 94 17.72 -9.83 1.78
N VAL A 95 17.41 -8.82 2.60
CA VAL A 95 18.43 -8.10 3.36
C VAL A 95 18.99 -8.95 4.49
N LEU A 96 18.14 -9.67 5.20
CA LEU A 96 18.57 -10.58 6.28
C LEU A 96 19.42 -11.73 5.72
N ASP A 97 19.04 -12.27 4.56
CA ASP A 97 19.79 -13.34 3.88
C ASP A 97 21.17 -12.86 3.41
N LYS A 98 21.26 -11.70 2.75
CA LYS A 98 22.54 -11.08 2.36
C LYS A 98 23.47 -10.85 3.56
N LYS A 99 22.91 -10.58 4.74
CA LYS A 99 23.66 -10.45 5.99
C LYS A 99 23.94 -11.78 6.68
N LYS A 100 23.51 -12.91 6.10
CA LYS A 100 23.63 -14.26 6.64
C LYS A 100 22.93 -14.46 8.01
N LEU A 101 21.88 -13.67 8.28
CA LEU A 101 21.12 -13.68 9.53
C LEU A 101 19.99 -14.72 9.55
N LEU A 102 19.74 -15.39 8.41
CA LEU A 102 18.71 -16.45 8.30
C LEU A 102 19.27 -17.86 8.49
N LYS A 103 20.60 -18.00 8.60
CA LYS A 103 21.23 -19.31 8.81
C LYS A 103 20.77 -19.89 10.15
N ASP A 104 20.30 -21.13 10.10
CA ASP A 104 19.82 -21.89 11.27
C ASP A 104 18.60 -21.24 11.99
N LYS A 105 17.84 -20.37 11.31
CA LYS A 105 16.65 -19.72 11.85
C LYS A 105 15.39 -20.05 11.06
N HIS A 106 14.26 -20.16 11.77
CA HIS A 106 12.96 -20.35 11.15
C HIS A 106 12.41 -19.01 10.66
N LEU A 107 12.26 -18.88 9.34
CA LEU A 107 11.59 -17.73 8.72
C LEU A 107 10.18 -18.13 8.31
N GLU A 108 9.18 -17.42 8.81
CA GLU A 108 7.78 -17.66 8.51
C GLU A 108 7.10 -16.38 8.01
N ARG A 109 6.11 -16.55 7.14
CA ARG A 109 5.20 -15.51 6.71
C ARG A 109 3.82 -15.74 7.33
N VAL A 110 3.26 -14.75 7.99
CA VAL A 110 1.88 -14.79 8.50
C VAL A 110 1.07 -13.64 7.90
N VAL A 111 -0.21 -13.89 7.68
CA VAL A 111 -1.15 -12.89 7.16
C VAL A 111 -2.42 -12.89 7.98
N PHE A 112 -2.98 -11.71 8.20
CA PHE A 112 -4.25 -11.51 8.87
C PHE A 112 -4.99 -10.35 8.21
N ASN A 113 -6.32 -10.44 8.15
CA ASN A 113 -7.16 -9.42 7.52
C ASN A 113 -7.69 -8.38 8.54
N GLU A 114 -7.47 -8.63 9.83
CA GLU A 114 -7.88 -7.74 10.92
C GLU A 114 -6.86 -7.79 12.07
N ILE A 115 -6.74 -6.69 12.81
CA ILE A 115 -5.81 -6.59 13.94
C ILE A 115 -6.56 -6.88 15.26
N THR A 116 -7.14 -8.07 15.35
CA THR A 116 -7.73 -8.60 16.60
C THR A 116 -6.78 -9.63 17.23
N LYS A 117 -6.86 -9.78 18.55
CA LYS A 117 -6.04 -10.76 19.26
C LYS A 117 -6.22 -12.17 18.71
N LYS A 118 -7.47 -12.56 18.43
CA LYS A 118 -7.80 -13.88 17.89
C LYS A 118 -7.18 -14.09 16.52
N ALA A 119 -7.41 -13.16 15.57
CA ALA A 119 -6.89 -13.28 14.21
C ALA A 119 -5.36 -13.38 14.18
N ILE A 120 -4.66 -12.60 15.00
CA ILE A 120 -3.20 -12.62 15.08
C ILE A 120 -2.68 -13.93 15.66
N LEU A 121 -3.26 -14.42 16.76
CA LEU A 121 -2.86 -15.70 17.34
C LEU A 121 -3.14 -16.88 16.41
N ASP A 122 -4.25 -16.84 15.68
CA ASP A 122 -4.59 -17.88 14.70
C ASP A 122 -3.65 -17.82 13.48
N ALA A 123 -3.28 -16.61 13.01
CA ALA A 123 -2.32 -16.45 11.92
C ALA A 123 -0.92 -16.99 12.29
N ILE A 124 -0.45 -16.75 13.51
CA ILE A 124 0.85 -17.27 13.97
C ILE A 124 0.88 -18.78 14.04
N LYS A 125 -0.26 -19.42 14.30
CA LYS A 125 -0.38 -20.89 14.28
C LYS A 125 -0.42 -21.49 12.88
N ASN A 126 -0.77 -20.67 11.87
CA ASN A 126 -0.94 -21.08 10.49
C ASN A 126 -0.04 -20.25 9.56
N PRO A 127 1.29 -20.37 9.70
CA PRO A 127 2.23 -19.66 8.83
C PRO A 127 2.18 -20.21 7.40
N ARG A 128 2.62 -19.40 6.45
CA ARG A 128 2.82 -19.76 5.06
C ARG A 128 4.18 -19.31 4.55
N GLU A 129 4.48 -19.56 3.31
CA GLU A 129 5.61 -18.97 2.60
C GLU A 129 5.25 -17.62 1.99
N ILE A 130 6.26 -16.85 1.59
CA ILE A 130 6.09 -15.62 0.81
C ILE A 130 5.47 -16.00 -0.55
N HIS A 131 4.42 -15.29 -0.94
CA HIS A 131 3.72 -15.52 -2.20
C HIS A 131 4.45 -14.82 -3.36
N LEU A 132 5.42 -15.52 -3.96
CA LEU A 132 6.27 -14.97 -5.02
C LEU A 132 5.51 -14.33 -6.18
N PRO A 133 4.38 -14.87 -6.70
CA PRO A 133 3.62 -14.19 -7.75
C PRO A 133 3.14 -12.78 -7.37
N LEU A 134 2.81 -12.50 -6.10
CA LEU A 134 2.46 -11.15 -5.65
C LEU A 134 3.71 -10.25 -5.59
N VAL A 135 4.86 -10.80 -5.19
CA VAL A 135 6.14 -10.08 -5.23
C VAL A 135 6.47 -9.70 -6.67
N GLU A 136 6.37 -10.62 -7.61
CA GLU A 136 6.62 -10.37 -9.04
C GLU A 136 5.67 -9.31 -9.61
N ALA A 137 4.39 -9.34 -9.24
CA ALA A 137 3.42 -8.31 -9.63
C ALA A 137 3.80 -6.93 -9.10
N TYR A 138 4.33 -6.85 -7.87
CA TYR A 138 4.87 -5.60 -7.32
C TYR A 138 6.11 -5.16 -8.11
N LEU A 139 7.07 -6.05 -8.34
CA LEU A 139 8.31 -5.74 -9.07
C LEU A 139 8.01 -5.26 -10.49
N ALA A 140 7.11 -5.93 -11.21
CA ALA A 140 6.69 -5.51 -12.55
C ALA A 140 6.09 -4.10 -12.56
N ARG A 141 5.21 -3.80 -11.58
CA ARG A 141 4.65 -2.46 -11.43
C ARG A 141 5.73 -1.42 -11.11
N ARG A 142 6.66 -1.75 -10.19
CA ARG A 142 7.72 -0.82 -9.80
C ARG A 142 8.66 -0.51 -10.97
N ALA A 143 9.02 -1.53 -11.75
CA ALA A 143 9.79 -1.37 -12.98
C ALA A 143 9.07 -0.50 -14.02
N LEU A 144 7.78 -0.75 -14.23
CA LEU A 144 6.97 0.02 -15.18
C LEU A 144 6.89 1.50 -14.76
N ASP A 145 6.58 1.79 -13.48
CA ASP A 145 6.50 3.16 -12.98
C ASP A 145 7.85 3.89 -13.10
N TYR A 146 8.95 3.19 -12.82
CA TYR A 146 10.30 3.71 -12.99
C TYR A 146 10.59 4.05 -14.47
N LEU A 147 10.43 3.09 -15.39
CA LEU A 147 10.73 3.26 -16.81
C LEU A 147 9.85 4.35 -17.45
N VAL A 148 8.55 4.37 -17.15
CA VAL A 148 7.64 5.42 -17.64
C VAL A 148 8.08 6.80 -17.15
N GLY A 149 8.38 6.93 -15.85
CA GLY A 149 8.83 8.18 -15.25
C GLY A 149 10.13 8.69 -15.88
N PHE A 150 11.13 7.85 -15.99
CA PHE A 150 12.44 8.22 -16.55
C PHE A 150 12.41 8.54 -18.06
N ASN A 151 11.57 7.85 -18.83
CA ASN A 151 11.50 8.08 -20.29
C ASN A 151 10.58 9.25 -20.66
N ILE A 152 9.48 9.48 -19.94
CA ILE A 152 8.50 10.51 -20.32
C ILE A 152 8.82 11.87 -19.68
N SER A 153 9.35 11.91 -18.46
CA SER A 153 9.63 13.18 -17.78
C SER A 153 10.57 14.12 -18.58
N PRO A 154 11.66 13.64 -19.21
CA PRO A 154 12.53 14.50 -20.04
C PRO A 154 11.80 15.10 -21.24
N ILE A 155 10.88 14.36 -21.87
CA ILE A 155 10.06 14.86 -22.98
C ILE A 155 9.14 15.98 -22.48
N LEU A 156 8.58 15.80 -21.29
CA LEU A 156 7.73 16.80 -20.68
C LEU A 156 8.49 18.10 -20.39
N TRP A 157 9.70 18.03 -19.90
CA TRP A 157 10.54 19.21 -19.62
C TRP A 157 10.81 20.07 -20.87
N THR A 158 10.98 19.42 -22.03
CA THR A 158 11.21 20.12 -23.30
C THR A 158 9.93 20.70 -23.90
N LYS A 159 8.77 20.10 -23.65
CA LYS A 159 7.48 20.49 -24.28
C LYS A 159 6.63 21.39 -23.40
N LEU A 160 6.76 21.30 -22.08
CA LEU A 160 5.96 22.06 -21.10
C LEU A 160 6.91 22.69 -20.07
N PRO A 161 7.37 23.93 -20.29
CA PRO A 161 8.21 24.64 -19.34
C PRO A 161 7.55 24.72 -17.96
N GLY A 162 8.32 24.40 -16.90
CA GLY A 162 7.82 24.38 -15.52
C GLY A 162 7.25 23.05 -15.05
N SER A 163 7.03 22.07 -15.94
CA SER A 163 6.65 20.71 -15.55
C SER A 163 7.80 20.00 -14.84
N LYS A 164 7.49 19.15 -13.86
CA LYS A 164 8.51 18.44 -13.05
C LYS A 164 8.66 16.99 -13.45
N SER A 165 7.57 16.25 -13.56
CA SER A 165 7.59 14.83 -13.86
C SER A 165 6.29 14.34 -14.49
N ALA A 166 6.38 13.22 -15.21
CA ALA A 166 5.25 12.46 -15.71
C ALA A 166 5.23 11.07 -15.07
N GLY A 167 4.07 10.44 -14.98
CA GLY A 167 3.91 9.09 -14.46
C GLY A 167 2.51 8.57 -14.63
N ARG A 168 2.33 7.26 -14.60
CA ARG A 168 1.05 6.58 -14.86
C ARG A 168 -0.08 7.08 -13.97
N VAL A 169 0.14 7.20 -12.67
CA VAL A 169 -0.88 7.60 -11.70
C VAL A 169 -1.18 9.10 -11.83
N GLN A 170 -0.14 9.92 -11.78
CA GLN A 170 -0.29 11.38 -11.78
C GLN A 170 -0.88 11.93 -13.09
N SER A 171 -0.57 11.31 -14.23
CA SER A 171 -1.12 11.74 -15.53
C SER A 171 -2.62 11.42 -15.63
N VAL A 172 -3.05 10.25 -15.13
CA VAL A 172 -4.47 9.91 -15.09
C VAL A 172 -5.23 10.79 -14.10
N ALA A 173 -4.67 11.01 -12.89
CA ALA A 173 -5.28 11.89 -11.90
C ALA A 173 -5.47 13.32 -12.45
N LEU A 174 -4.45 13.87 -13.10
CA LEU A 174 -4.53 15.20 -13.72
C LEU A 174 -5.59 15.24 -14.82
N LYS A 175 -5.70 14.20 -15.65
CA LYS A 175 -6.74 14.11 -16.68
C LYS A 175 -8.13 14.17 -16.07
N LEU A 176 -8.40 13.33 -15.04
CA LEU A 176 -9.71 13.31 -14.37
C LEU A 176 -10.07 14.66 -13.74
N ILE A 177 -9.11 15.32 -13.09
CA ILE A 177 -9.29 16.66 -12.51
C ILE A 177 -9.63 17.67 -13.61
N THR A 178 -8.86 17.67 -14.70
CA THR A 178 -9.07 18.61 -15.82
C THR A 178 -10.41 18.40 -16.52
N GLU A 179 -10.83 17.14 -16.69
CA GLU A 179 -12.15 16.82 -17.25
C GLU A 179 -13.27 17.35 -16.34
N ARG A 180 -13.13 17.16 -15.03
CA ARG A 180 -14.10 17.65 -14.04
C ARG A 180 -14.16 19.19 -13.99
N GLU A 181 -13.01 19.86 -14.03
CA GLU A 181 -12.97 21.33 -14.09
C GLU A 181 -13.70 21.86 -15.34
N LYS A 182 -13.51 21.23 -16.51
CA LYS A 182 -14.26 21.60 -17.73
C LYS A 182 -15.77 21.41 -17.56
N GLU A 183 -16.22 20.35 -16.91
CA GLU A 183 -17.65 20.17 -16.62
C GLU A 183 -18.18 21.29 -15.71
N ILE A 184 -17.39 21.71 -14.70
CA ILE A 184 -17.75 22.80 -13.80
C ILE A 184 -17.83 24.13 -14.54
N GLU A 185 -16.84 24.44 -15.42
CA GLU A 185 -16.83 25.67 -16.24
C GLU A 185 -18.01 25.75 -17.20
N LEU A 186 -18.44 24.62 -17.76
CA LEU A 186 -19.56 24.53 -18.69
C LEU A 186 -20.92 24.42 -18.00
N PHE A 187 -20.94 24.20 -16.70
CA PHE A 187 -22.17 24.01 -15.94
C PHE A 187 -22.98 25.31 -15.89
N LYS A 188 -24.21 25.23 -16.37
CA LYS A 188 -25.20 26.30 -16.24
C LYS A 188 -26.16 25.92 -15.13
N PRO A 189 -26.23 26.72 -14.05
CA PRO A 189 -27.19 26.44 -13.01
C PRO A 189 -28.62 26.62 -13.52
N GLU A 190 -29.45 25.62 -13.32
CA GLU A 190 -30.87 25.68 -13.63
C GLU A 190 -31.67 25.62 -12.32
N GLU A 191 -32.64 26.53 -12.19
CA GLU A 191 -33.54 26.50 -11.05
C GLU A 191 -34.49 25.30 -11.15
N TYR A 192 -34.65 24.58 -10.07
CA TYR A 192 -35.62 23.49 -9.96
C TYR A 192 -36.35 23.53 -8.63
N TRP A 193 -37.53 22.96 -8.62
CA TRP A 193 -38.38 22.91 -7.45
C TRP A 193 -38.53 21.46 -6.94
N THR A 194 -38.52 21.28 -5.63
CA THR A 194 -38.87 20.00 -5.01
C THR A 194 -40.11 20.18 -4.20
N LEU A 195 -41.10 19.32 -4.41
CA LEU A 195 -42.31 19.27 -3.58
C LEU A 195 -42.25 18.06 -2.65
N THR A 196 -42.33 18.34 -1.37
CA THR A 196 -42.42 17.30 -0.34
C THR A 196 -43.69 17.48 0.46
N SER A 197 -44.26 16.41 0.93
CA SER A 197 -45.47 16.41 1.77
C SER A 197 -45.37 15.40 2.88
N ASP A 198 -45.85 15.80 4.05
CA ASP A 198 -46.10 14.90 5.18
C ASP A 198 -47.59 14.56 5.24
N PHE A 199 -47.92 13.30 5.05
CA PHE A 199 -49.27 12.80 5.16
C PHE A 199 -49.44 12.07 6.50
N THR A 200 -50.57 12.32 7.18
CA THR A 200 -50.92 11.56 8.40
C THR A 200 -52.14 10.72 8.09
N ASN A 201 -52.05 9.43 8.33
CA ASN A 201 -53.18 8.53 8.16
C ASN A 201 -54.14 8.59 9.36
N LYS A 202 -55.28 7.89 9.27
CA LYS A 202 -56.30 7.84 10.34
C LYS A 202 -55.77 7.25 11.64
N ASP A 203 -54.68 6.51 11.63
CA ASP A 203 -54.02 5.90 12.78
C ASP A 203 -52.87 6.79 13.33
N ASN A 204 -52.82 8.07 12.96
CA ASN A 204 -51.75 9.02 13.33
C ASN A 204 -50.34 8.60 12.93
N LYS A 205 -50.20 7.80 11.87
CA LYS A 205 -48.88 7.47 11.31
C LYS A 205 -48.54 8.46 10.22
N ASN A 206 -47.33 9.05 10.31
CA ASN A 206 -46.84 10.00 9.34
C ASN A 206 -46.12 9.27 8.19
N ILE A 207 -46.39 9.72 6.96
CA ILE A 207 -45.74 9.26 5.72
C ILE A 207 -45.14 10.47 5.06
N PHE A 208 -43.81 10.52 5.03
CA PHE A 208 -43.08 11.51 4.26
C PHE A 208 -43.05 11.10 2.78
N SER A 209 -43.39 12.00 1.87
CA SER A 209 -43.33 11.76 0.44
C SER A 209 -42.67 12.92 -0.29
N LYS A 210 -42.02 12.60 -1.42
CA LYS A 210 -41.42 13.54 -2.33
C LYS A 210 -42.02 13.31 -3.72
N LEU A 211 -42.46 14.37 -4.36
CA LEU A 211 -42.91 14.29 -5.74
C LEU A 211 -41.75 13.79 -6.63
N SER A 212 -41.96 12.68 -7.31
CA SER A 212 -40.97 12.08 -8.20
C SER A 212 -41.17 12.45 -9.66
N LEU A 213 -42.44 12.59 -10.05
CA LEU A 213 -42.84 12.95 -11.43
C LEU A 213 -44.08 13.86 -11.37
N PHE A 214 -44.06 14.88 -12.21
CA PHE A 214 -45.24 15.73 -12.47
C PHE A 214 -45.65 15.58 -13.95
N ASN A 215 -46.86 15.12 -14.17
CA ASN A 215 -47.37 14.80 -15.53
C ASN A 215 -46.48 13.81 -16.33
N GLY A 216 -45.78 12.90 -15.65
CA GLY A 216 -44.89 11.92 -16.26
C GLY A 216 -43.46 12.41 -16.51
N GLU A 217 -43.15 13.67 -16.17
CA GLU A 217 -41.83 14.29 -16.30
C GLU A 217 -41.17 14.45 -14.90
N LYS A 218 -39.83 14.42 -14.89
CA LYS A 218 -39.01 14.57 -13.68
C LYS A 218 -38.70 16.02 -13.42
#